data_3e9b5ba10ea190c0abce16a7182415df
#
_entry.id   3e9b5ba10ea190c0abce16a7182415df
#
_cell.length_a   1.000
_cell.length_b   1.000
_cell.length_c   1.000
_cell.angle_alpha   90.00
_cell.angle_beta   90.00
_cell.angle_gamma   90.00
#
_symmetry.space_group_name_H-M   'P 1'
#
loop_
_entity.id
_entity.type
_entity.pdbx_description
1 polymer ?
#
loop_
_entity_poly.entity_id
_entity_poly.type
_entity_poly.pdbx_seq_one_letter_code
_entity_poly.pdbx_strand_id
1 'polypeptide(L)'
;MYRRRDVAREIARIYCTLTPQGIDALGSILVPMKFQKGDTILPEGTVCRAMYFVDKGMVRQYYYKNKRDVTEHFSFEGRIVFCIESFLKQEPSRLIVEALEPSILYAIPYDDLHNLMVRNQEMEMLYRKILEHVAISSQEHADSQRFENASERYERLLREKPEIVLRAPMVHIASFLQMTPETLSRVRNASAQQSPKSSSRDQNDAWWTHTTELK
;
A
#
# COMPACT_ATOMS: atom_id res chain seq x y z
N MET A 1 7.91 -16.25 17.42
CA MET A 1 8.62 -15.06 17.89
C MET A 1 9.54 -14.47 16.82
N TYR A 2 10.37 -15.28 16.13
CA TYR A 2 11.30 -14.80 15.07
C TYR A 2 10.63 -14.00 13.94
N ARG A 3 9.49 -14.49 13.41
CA ARG A 3 8.83 -13.81 12.28
C ARG A 3 8.27 -12.41 12.62
N ARG A 4 7.81 -12.14 13.86
CA ARG A 4 7.36 -10.81 14.27
C ARG A 4 8.51 -9.80 14.29
N ARG A 5 9.69 -10.22 14.72
CA ARG A 5 10.90 -9.40 14.71
C ARG A 5 11.36 -9.06 13.29
N ASP A 6 11.25 -10.02 12.36
CA ASP A 6 11.60 -9.80 10.97
C ASP A 6 10.62 -8.82 10.29
N VAL A 7 9.32 -8.95 10.59
CA VAL A 7 8.32 -7.98 10.12
C VAL A 7 8.54 -6.60 10.74
N ALA A 8 8.86 -6.51 12.03
CA ALA A 8 9.21 -5.24 12.67
C ALA A 8 10.43 -4.58 12.02
N ARG A 9 11.45 -5.37 11.63
CA ARG A 9 12.62 -4.89 10.89
C ARG A 9 12.24 -4.40 9.50
N GLU A 10 11.32 -5.07 8.82
CA GLU A 10 10.84 -4.64 7.51
C GLU A 10 10.05 -3.34 7.60
N ILE A 11 9.15 -3.19 8.59
CA ILE A 11 8.46 -1.93 8.87
C ILE A 11 9.47 -0.80 9.13
N ALA A 12 10.48 -1.07 9.97
CA ALA A 12 11.53 -0.10 10.26
C ALA A 12 12.29 0.31 8.99
N ARG A 13 12.66 -0.64 8.13
CA ARG A 13 13.35 -0.38 6.87
C ARG A 13 12.57 0.55 5.93
N ILE A 14 11.25 0.43 5.93
CA ILE A 14 10.37 1.18 5.03
C ILE A 14 10.08 2.59 5.57
N TYR A 15 9.81 2.73 6.86
CA TYR A 15 9.28 3.98 7.42
C TYR A 15 10.31 4.80 8.21
N CYS A 16 11.15 4.16 9.04
CA CYS A 16 12.24 4.85 9.75
C CYS A 16 13.21 3.84 10.37
N THR A 17 14.46 4.24 10.50
CA THR A 17 15.47 3.42 11.19
C THR A 17 15.17 3.30 12.68
N LEU A 18 15.12 2.06 13.18
CA LEU A 18 14.96 1.74 14.60
C LEU A 18 16.21 1.02 15.12
N THR A 19 16.50 1.19 16.41
CA THR A 19 17.50 0.37 17.09
C THR A 19 17.04 -1.08 17.23
N PRO A 20 17.95 -2.04 17.56
CA PRO A 20 17.53 -3.40 17.87
C PRO A 20 16.48 -3.49 18.96
N GLN A 21 16.54 -2.61 19.97
CA GLN A 21 15.56 -2.50 21.05
C GLN A 21 14.21 -1.98 20.54
N GLY A 22 14.21 -0.98 19.66
CA GLY A 22 13.02 -0.46 18.99
C GLY A 22 12.34 -1.53 18.13
N ILE A 23 13.12 -2.32 17.38
CA ILE A 23 12.61 -3.46 16.60
C ILE A 23 11.96 -4.53 17.50
N ASP A 24 12.60 -4.85 18.64
CA ASP A 24 12.07 -5.82 19.60
C ASP A 24 10.79 -5.30 20.26
N ALA A 25 10.74 -4.00 20.59
CA ALA A 25 9.57 -3.35 21.14
C ALA A 25 8.39 -3.37 20.16
N LEU A 26 8.61 -2.97 18.90
CA LEU A 26 7.58 -3.07 17.86
C LEU A 26 7.14 -4.52 17.65
N GLY A 27 8.08 -5.45 17.54
CA GLY A 27 7.80 -6.87 17.35
C GLY A 27 6.96 -7.50 18.46
N SER A 28 7.04 -6.97 19.69
CA SER A 28 6.28 -7.47 20.85
C SER A 28 4.78 -7.22 20.74
N ILE A 29 4.36 -6.15 20.06
CA ILE A 29 2.94 -5.76 19.88
C ILE A 29 2.33 -6.22 18.57
N LEU A 30 3.12 -6.75 17.62
CA LEU A 30 2.61 -7.25 16.34
C LEU A 30 1.73 -8.49 16.52
N VAL A 31 0.52 -8.50 15.96
CA VAL A 31 -0.42 -9.62 15.98
C VAL A 31 -0.59 -10.16 14.57
N PRO A 32 -0.12 -11.39 14.26
CA PRO A 32 -0.28 -11.99 12.94
C PRO A 32 -1.74 -12.40 12.72
N MET A 33 -2.26 -12.09 11.54
CA MET A 33 -3.61 -12.40 11.09
C MET A 33 -3.57 -12.98 9.68
N LYS A 34 -4.46 -13.91 9.36
CA LYS A 34 -4.60 -14.52 8.04
C LYS A 34 -6.00 -14.30 7.52
N PHE A 35 -6.11 -13.95 6.26
CA PHE A 35 -7.36 -13.70 5.58
C PHE A 35 -7.38 -14.45 4.25
N GLN A 36 -8.56 -14.96 3.88
CA GLN A 36 -8.83 -15.50 2.55
C GLN A 36 -9.32 -14.37 1.64
N LYS A 37 -9.33 -14.65 0.34
CA LYS A 37 -9.92 -13.72 -0.63
C LYS A 37 -11.39 -13.46 -0.30
N GLY A 38 -11.77 -12.18 -0.23
CA GLY A 38 -13.13 -11.72 0.10
C GLY A 38 -13.39 -11.56 1.60
N ASP A 39 -12.44 -11.94 2.47
CA ASP A 39 -12.61 -11.70 3.90
C ASP A 39 -12.58 -10.21 4.22
N THR A 40 -13.49 -9.79 5.09
CA THR A 40 -13.54 -8.44 5.61
C THR A 40 -12.63 -8.32 6.83
N ILE A 41 -11.62 -7.43 6.73
CA ILE A 41 -10.66 -7.14 7.80
C ILE A 41 -11.23 -6.10 8.76
N LEU A 42 -11.87 -5.07 8.22
CA LEU A 42 -12.60 -4.04 8.97
C LEU A 42 -13.95 -3.82 8.31
N PRO A 43 -15.07 -4.17 8.97
CA PRO A 43 -16.41 -3.89 8.45
C PRO A 43 -16.81 -2.41 8.66
N GLU A 44 -17.72 -1.93 7.80
CA GLU A 44 -18.35 -0.61 7.96
C GLU A 44 -19.00 -0.48 9.34
N GLY A 45 -18.95 0.71 9.93
CA GLY A 45 -19.55 1.00 11.22
C GLY A 45 -18.76 0.51 12.43
N THR A 46 -17.59 -0.11 12.24
CA THR A 46 -16.70 -0.48 13.34
C THR A 46 -15.55 0.51 13.50
N VAL A 47 -15.03 0.62 14.73
CA VAL A 47 -13.86 1.46 15.03
C VAL A 47 -12.58 0.76 14.55
N CYS A 48 -11.75 1.47 13.81
CA CYS A 48 -10.44 0.99 13.38
C CYS A 48 -9.45 1.03 14.57
N ARG A 49 -9.27 -0.13 15.22
CA ARG A 49 -8.43 -0.26 16.43
C ARG A 49 -7.04 -0.82 16.17
N ALA A 50 -6.61 -0.85 14.90
CA ALA A 50 -5.27 -1.27 14.55
C ALA A 50 -4.82 -0.65 13.21
N MET A 51 -3.51 -0.47 13.06
CA MET A 51 -2.87 -0.40 11.77
C MET A 51 -2.48 -1.81 11.33
N TYR A 52 -2.54 -2.12 10.04
CA TYR A 52 -2.22 -3.44 9.53
C TYR A 52 -1.08 -3.35 8.53
N PHE A 53 0.04 -3.97 8.82
CA PHE A 53 1.13 -4.14 7.86
C PHE A 53 0.84 -5.36 6.99
N VAL A 54 0.91 -5.20 5.67
CA VAL A 54 0.72 -6.29 4.70
C VAL A 54 2.06 -7.00 4.52
N ASP A 55 2.19 -8.19 5.10
CA ASP A 55 3.36 -9.07 4.93
C ASP A 55 3.26 -9.86 3.60
N LYS A 56 2.03 -10.26 3.26
CA LYS A 56 1.73 -10.97 2.01
C LYS A 56 0.30 -10.69 1.57
N GLY A 57 0.09 -10.55 0.26
CA GLY A 57 -1.23 -10.40 -0.34
C GLY A 57 -1.57 -8.95 -0.66
N MET A 58 -2.82 -8.73 -1.02
CA MET A 58 -3.36 -7.41 -1.39
C MET A 58 -4.71 -7.19 -0.74
N VAL A 59 -4.90 -6.01 -0.21
CA VAL A 59 -6.16 -5.56 0.38
C VAL A 59 -6.61 -4.27 -0.25
N ARG A 60 -7.90 -3.97 -0.19
CA ARG A 60 -8.46 -2.68 -0.60
C ARG A 60 -9.24 -2.01 0.52
N GLN A 61 -9.30 -0.69 0.47
CA GLN A 61 -10.23 0.14 1.23
C GLN A 61 -11.30 0.65 0.26
N TYR A 62 -12.56 0.52 0.64
CA TYR A 62 -13.67 0.98 -0.16
C TYR A 62 -14.85 1.38 0.71
N TYR A 63 -15.82 2.08 0.10
CA TYR A 63 -17.10 2.45 0.72
C TYR A 63 -18.22 2.33 -0.29
N TYR A 64 -19.46 2.34 0.20
CA TYR A 64 -20.63 2.36 -0.67
C TYR A 64 -21.13 3.79 -0.88
N LYS A 65 -21.30 4.18 -2.15
CA LYS A 65 -21.93 5.44 -2.56
C LYS A 65 -23.02 5.11 -3.58
N ASN A 66 -24.28 5.45 -3.25
CA ASN A 66 -25.44 5.15 -4.13
C ASN A 66 -25.48 3.67 -4.58
N LYS A 67 -25.30 2.75 -3.64
CA LYS A 67 -25.27 1.29 -3.87
C LYS A 67 -24.12 0.81 -4.78
N ARG A 68 -23.13 1.63 -5.09
CA ARG A 68 -21.93 1.25 -5.81
C ARG A 68 -20.74 1.21 -4.85
N ASP A 69 -19.93 0.19 -4.97
CA ASP A 69 -18.68 0.15 -4.23
C ASP A 69 -17.66 1.10 -4.89
N VAL A 70 -17.01 1.90 -4.08
CA VAL A 70 -16.01 2.88 -4.52
C VAL A 70 -14.69 2.55 -3.83
N THR A 71 -13.74 2.05 -4.60
CA THR A 71 -12.39 1.76 -4.09
C THR A 71 -11.62 3.05 -3.89
N GLU A 72 -11.12 3.27 -2.69
CA GLU A 72 -10.36 4.46 -2.30
C GLU A 72 -8.85 4.20 -2.29
N HIS A 73 -8.43 3.03 -1.76
CA HIS A 73 -7.02 2.65 -1.68
C HIS A 73 -6.80 1.17 -1.91
N PHE A 74 -5.61 0.84 -2.42
CA PHE A 74 -5.05 -0.51 -2.40
C PHE A 74 -3.79 -0.52 -1.55
N SER A 75 -3.60 -1.61 -0.79
CA SER A 75 -2.36 -1.87 -0.06
C SER A 75 -1.91 -3.30 -0.32
N PHE A 76 -0.63 -3.47 -0.53
CA PHE A 76 0.03 -4.74 -0.83
C PHE A 76 1.32 -4.85 -0.01
N GLU A 77 2.14 -5.83 -0.25
CA GLU A 77 3.34 -6.12 0.56
C GLU A 77 4.16 -4.85 0.88
N GLY A 78 4.56 -4.71 2.13
CA GLY A 78 5.34 -3.57 2.63
C GLY A 78 4.52 -2.31 2.92
N ARG A 79 3.19 -2.33 2.73
CA ARG A 79 2.33 -1.17 3.01
C ARG A 79 1.57 -1.35 4.32
N ILE A 80 1.33 -0.23 4.99
CA ILE A 80 0.42 -0.17 6.14
C ILE A 80 -0.95 0.31 5.64
N VAL A 81 -2.01 -0.38 6.07
CA VAL A 81 -3.41 -0.03 5.81
C VAL A 81 -4.16 0.19 7.12
N PHE A 82 -4.93 1.25 7.19
CA PHE A 82 -5.87 1.54 8.28
C PHE A 82 -6.81 2.69 7.86
N CYS A 83 -7.99 2.73 8.44
CA CYS A 83 -8.93 3.82 8.20
C CYS A 83 -8.55 5.01 9.08
N ILE A 84 -7.77 5.94 8.53
CA ILE A 84 -7.07 7.00 9.27
C ILE A 84 -8.02 7.83 10.15
N GLU A 85 -9.15 8.29 9.63
CA GLU A 85 -10.11 9.09 10.39
C GLU A 85 -10.64 8.31 11.60
N SER A 86 -11.08 7.06 11.37
CA SER A 86 -11.57 6.19 12.44
C SER A 86 -10.49 5.85 13.46
N PHE A 87 -9.26 5.57 13.00
CA PHE A 87 -8.14 5.26 13.88
C PHE A 87 -7.74 6.44 14.78
N LEU A 88 -7.72 7.66 14.22
CA LEU A 88 -7.33 8.85 14.98
C LEU A 88 -8.43 9.34 15.92
N LYS A 89 -9.69 9.31 15.48
CA LYS A 89 -10.83 9.78 16.27
C LYS A 89 -11.43 8.72 17.19
N GLN A 90 -11.08 7.43 16.98
CA GLN A 90 -11.71 6.29 17.65
C GLN A 90 -13.24 6.26 17.48
N GLU A 91 -13.69 6.65 16.28
CA GLU A 91 -15.08 6.64 15.85
C GLU A 91 -15.33 5.58 14.77
N PRO A 92 -16.58 5.12 14.56
CA PRO A 92 -16.91 4.13 13.53
C PRO A 92 -16.47 4.56 12.13
N SER A 93 -15.86 3.64 11.38
CA SER A 93 -15.39 3.85 10.02
C SER A 93 -16.52 3.71 9.00
N ARG A 94 -16.55 4.58 8.00
CA ARG A 94 -17.33 4.39 6.77
C ARG A 94 -16.63 3.53 5.74
N LEU A 95 -15.31 3.36 5.89
CA LEU A 95 -14.52 2.53 5.00
C LEU A 95 -14.53 1.08 5.47
N ILE A 96 -14.56 0.19 4.50
CA ILE A 96 -14.42 -1.26 4.66
C ILE A 96 -13.01 -1.62 4.19
N VAL A 97 -12.36 -2.56 4.90
CA VAL A 97 -11.10 -3.15 4.45
C VAL A 97 -11.35 -4.61 4.10
N GLU A 98 -11.01 -5.01 2.88
CA GLU A 98 -11.25 -6.36 2.34
C GLU A 98 -9.97 -6.93 1.74
N ALA A 99 -9.73 -8.23 1.91
CA ALA A 99 -8.66 -8.98 1.27
C ALA A 99 -9.05 -9.37 -0.17
N LEU A 100 -8.26 -8.95 -1.15
CA LEU A 100 -8.47 -9.29 -2.56
C LEU A 100 -7.90 -10.63 -2.97
N GLU A 101 -7.04 -11.20 -2.13
CA GLU A 101 -6.41 -12.51 -2.29
C GLU A 101 -6.00 -13.06 -0.92
N PRO A 102 -5.56 -14.33 -0.81
CA PRO A 102 -5.06 -14.86 0.46
C PRO A 102 -3.93 -14.00 1.02
N SER A 103 -4.16 -13.42 2.20
CA SER A 103 -3.30 -12.37 2.76
C SER A 103 -2.84 -12.70 4.18
N ILE A 104 -1.63 -12.26 4.51
CA ILE A 104 -1.06 -12.29 5.85
C ILE A 104 -0.79 -10.85 6.26
N LEU A 105 -1.45 -10.42 7.32
CA LEU A 105 -1.29 -9.09 7.88
C LEU A 105 -0.73 -9.18 9.30
N TYR A 106 -0.05 -8.12 9.72
CA TYR A 106 0.35 -7.93 11.11
C TYR A 106 -0.34 -6.69 11.65
N ALA A 107 -1.27 -6.90 12.56
CA ALA A 107 -1.94 -5.80 13.26
C ALA A 107 -0.98 -5.16 14.27
N ILE A 108 -0.99 -3.83 14.33
CA ILE A 108 -0.38 -2.99 15.34
C ILE A 108 -1.55 -2.38 16.12
N PRO A 109 -1.95 -2.96 17.27
CA PRO A 109 -3.13 -2.50 18.00
C PRO A 109 -2.96 -1.07 18.52
N TYR A 110 -4.04 -0.29 18.48
CA TYR A 110 -4.07 1.12 18.90
C TYR A 110 -3.54 1.31 20.31
N ASP A 111 -4.12 0.59 21.27
CA ASP A 111 -3.77 0.75 22.70
C ASP A 111 -2.31 0.33 22.97
N ASP A 112 -1.86 -0.79 22.37
CA ASP A 112 -0.49 -1.28 22.55
C ASP A 112 0.53 -0.30 21.97
N LEU A 113 0.25 0.26 20.77
CA LEU A 113 1.11 1.25 20.14
C LEU A 113 1.18 2.52 20.97
N HIS A 114 0.06 3.04 21.45
CA HIS A 114 0.02 4.26 22.28
C HIS A 114 0.73 4.06 23.63
N ASN A 115 0.51 2.91 24.28
CA ASN A 115 1.23 2.57 25.51
C ASN A 115 2.75 2.44 25.28
N LEU A 116 3.15 1.96 24.12
CA LEU A 116 4.55 1.82 23.75
C LEU A 116 5.19 3.18 23.46
N MET A 117 4.49 4.09 22.78
CA MET A 117 4.95 5.46 22.50
C MET A 117 5.25 6.26 23.76
N VAL A 118 4.46 6.10 24.83
CA VAL A 118 4.71 6.79 26.13
C VAL A 118 6.09 6.44 26.71
N ARG A 119 6.61 5.25 26.39
CA ARG A 119 7.85 4.70 26.97
C ARG A 119 9.01 4.62 26.00
N ASN A 120 8.75 4.85 24.71
CA ASN A 120 9.74 4.65 23.67
C ASN A 120 9.59 5.70 22.54
N GLN A 121 10.51 6.65 22.53
CA GLN A 121 10.53 7.75 21.57
C GLN A 121 10.68 7.27 20.11
N GLU A 122 11.32 6.12 19.87
CA GLU A 122 11.43 5.55 18.52
C GLU A 122 10.05 5.13 17.99
N MET A 123 9.14 4.69 18.85
CA MET A 123 7.78 4.33 18.45
C MET A 123 6.94 5.56 18.10
N GLU A 124 7.13 6.67 18.81
CA GLU A 124 6.52 7.95 18.44
C GLU A 124 7.05 8.44 17.09
N MET A 125 8.35 8.34 16.85
CA MET A 125 8.96 8.67 15.56
C MET A 125 8.40 7.78 14.43
N LEU A 126 8.31 6.47 14.65
CA LEU A 126 7.73 5.54 13.68
C LEU A 126 6.28 5.90 13.35
N TYR A 127 5.47 6.12 14.39
CA TYR A 127 4.06 6.50 14.23
C TYR A 127 3.92 7.78 13.41
N ARG A 128 4.70 8.82 13.73
CA ARG A 128 4.72 10.08 12.97
C ARG A 128 5.14 9.86 11.52
N LYS A 129 6.16 9.03 11.25
CA LYS A 129 6.61 8.72 9.89
C LYS A 129 5.56 7.96 9.09
N ILE A 130 4.81 7.06 9.70
CA ILE A 130 3.67 6.39 9.06
C ILE A 130 2.60 7.42 8.69
N LEU A 131 2.23 8.32 9.60
CA LEU A 131 1.23 9.36 9.33
C LEU A 131 1.68 10.35 8.24
N GLU A 132 2.95 10.78 8.25
CA GLU A 132 3.55 11.61 7.20
C GLU A 132 3.43 10.93 5.82
N HIS A 133 3.78 9.64 5.75
CA HIS A 133 3.68 8.85 4.52
C HIS A 133 2.24 8.76 4.01
N VAL A 134 1.29 8.49 4.90
CA VAL A 134 -0.14 8.41 4.55
C VAL A 134 -0.67 9.77 4.09
N ALA A 135 -0.30 10.87 4.76
CA ALA A 135 -0.71 12.21 4.38
C ALA A 135 -0.20 12.60 2.99
N ILE A 136 1.07 12.34 2.69
CA ILE A 136 1.68 12.60 1.38
C ILE A 136 0.97 11.75 0.30
N SER A 137 0.81 10.45 0.53
CA SER A 137 0.16 9.55 -0.43
C SER A 137 -1.31 9.94 -0.71
N SER A 138 -2.02 10.41 0.32
CA SER A 138 -3.39 10.90 0.17
C SER A 138 -3.45 12.19 -0.66
N GLN A 139 -2.48 13.11 -0.43
CA GLN A 139 -2.39 14.34 -1.21
C GLN A 139 -2.06 14.05 -2.68
N GLU A 140 -1.08 13.19 -2.95
CA GLU A 140 -0.70 12.77 -4.31
C GLU A 140 -1.90 12.11 -5.05
N HIS A 141 -2.68 11.30 -4.33
CA HIS A 141 -3.88 10.69 -4.91
C HIS A 141 -4.94 11.75 -5.24
N ALA A 142 -5.18 12.70 -4.33
CA ALA A 142 -6.11 13.80 -4.57
C ALA A 142 -5.68 14.70 -5.74
N ASP A 143 -4.39 15.00 -5.86
CA ASP A 143 -3.84 15.81 -6.95
C ASP A 143 -3.96 15.09 -8.30
N SER A 144 -3.71 13.79 -8.32
CA SER A 144 -3.94 12.98 -9.51
C SER A 144 -5.39 13.03 -9.99
N GLN A 145 -6.34 12.95 -9.07
CA GLN A 145 -7.76 13.04 -9.42
C GLN A 145 -8.16 14.40 -9.96
N ARG A 146 -7.48 15.49 -9.54
CA ARG A 146 -7.78 16.88 -9.95
C ARG A 146 -7.11 17.27 -11.26
N PHE A 147 -5.89 16.84 -11.46
CA PHE A 147 -5.01 17.40 -12.51
C PHE A 147 -4.73 16.43 -13.65
N GLU A 148 -4.86 15.11 -13.44
CA GLU A 148 -4.54 14.11 -14.45
C GLU A 148 -5.81 13.64 -15.20
N ASN A 149 -5.69 13.44 -16.51
CA ASN A 149 -6.71 12.78 -17.29
C ASN A 149 -6.70 11.24 -17.09
N ALA A 150 -7.66 10.53 -17.68
CA ALA A 150 -7.82 9.08 -17.49
C ALA A 150 -6.57 8.27 -17.91
N SER A 151 -5.92 8.63 -19.02
CA SER A 151 -4.71 7.95 -19.51
C SER A 151 -3.54 8.19 -18.58
N GLU A 152 -3.33 9.44 -18.18
CA GLU A 152 -2.25 9.83 -17.26
C GLU A 152 -2.37 9.13 -15.91
N ARG A 153 -3.58 9.04 -15.33
CA ARG A 153 -3.83 8.29 -14.10
C ARG A 153 -3.48 6.80 -14.22
N TYR A 154 -3.86 6.18 -15.34
CA TYR A 154 -3.54 4.77 -15.59
C TYR A 154 -2.04 4.55 -15.79
N GLU A 155 -1.37 5.37 -16.59
CA GLU A 155 0.08 5.30 -16.83
C GLU A 155 0.88 5.51 -15.55
N ARG A 156 0.46 6.46 -14.70
CA ARG A 156 1.05 6.66 -13.39
C ARG A 156 0.88 5.42 -12.50
N LEU A 157 -0.33 4.85 -12.45
CA LEU A 157 -0.59 3.62 -11.69
C LEU A 157 0.30 2.47 -12.17
N LEU A 158 0.42 2.30 -13.48
CA LEU A 158 1.25 1.26 -14.09
C LEU A 158 2.74 1.43 -13.77
N ARG A 159 3.22 2.67 -13.75
CA ARG A 159 4.61 2.99 -13.43
C ARG A 159 4.93 2.87 -11.94
N GLU A 160 4.06 3.33 -11.06
CA GLU A 160 4.34 3.48 -9.63
C GLU A 160 3.87 2.29 -8.79
N LYS A 161 2.81 1.62 -9.22
CA LYS A 161 2.17 0.51 -8.48
C LYS A 161 1.71 -0.59 -9.43
N PRO A 162 2.62 -1.19 -10.23
CA PRO A 162 2.28 -2.22 -11.23
C PRO A 162 1.60 -3.45 -10.59
N GLU A 163 1.85 -3.75 -9.32
CA GLU A 163 1.22 -4.85 -8.58
C GLU A 163 -0.29 -4.73 -8.57
N ILE A 164 -0.83 -3.51 -8.48
CA ILE A 164 -2.28 -3.27 -8.50
C ILE A 164 -2.84 -3.67 -9.86
N VAL A 165 -2.18 -3.24 -10.96
CA VAL A 165 -2.64 -3.53 -12.32
C VAL A 165 -2.60 -5.03 -12.64
N LEU A 166 -1.63 -5.75 -12.06
CA LEU A 166 -1.42 -7.18 -12.29
C LEU A 166 -2.36 -8.07 -11.46
N ARG A 167 -2.77 -7.63 -10.28
CA ARG A 167 -3.42 -8.50 -9.27
C ARG A 167 -4.86 -8.11 -8.94
N ALA A 168 -5.18 -6.81 -8.99
CA ALA A 168 -6.52 -6.34 -8.62
C ALA A 168 -7.54 -6.57 -9.75
N PRO A 169 -8.83 -6.85 -9.43
CA PRO A 169 -9.90 -6.89 -10.41
C PRO A 169 -10.08 -5.56 -11.14
N MET A 170 -10.28 -5.61 -12.46
CA MET A 170 -10.42 -4.40 -13.29
C MET A 170 -11.51 -3.45 -12.84
N VAL A 171 -12.61 -3.96 -12.27
CA VAL A 171 -13.71 -3.13 -11.76
C VAL A 171 -13.24 -2.26 -10.59
N HIS A 172 -12.39 -2.79 -9.71
CA HIS A 172 -11.84 -2.04 -8.58
C HIS A 172 -10.76 -1.05 -9.01
N ILE A 173 -9.94 -1.42 -10.02
CA ILE A 173 -8.96 -0.49 -10.62
C ILE A 173 -9.69 0.68 -11.29
N ALA A 174 -10.75 0.42 -12.06
CA ALA A 174 -11.54 1.47 -12.70
C ALA A 174 -12.16 2.41 -11.65
N SER A 175 -12.73 1.85 -10.59
CA SER A 175 -13.28 2.61 -9.47
C SER A 175 -12.22 3.50 -8.79
N PHE A 176 -11.05 2.95 -8.48
CA PHE A 176 -9.91 3.67 -7.90
C PHE A 176 -9.42 4.82 -8.78
N LEU A 177 -9.36 4.60 -10.09
CA LEU A 177 -8.98 5.61 -11.07
C LEU A 177 -10.11 6.59 -11.44
N GLN A 178 -11.29 6.46 -10.80
CA GLN A 178 -12.48 7.26 -11.07
C GLN A 178 -12.88 7.27 -12.56
N MET A 179 -12.93 6.08 -13.16
CA MET A 179 -13.40 5.88 -14.53
C MET A 179 -14.28 4.64 -14.64
N THR A 180 -14.97 4.48 -15.77
CA THR A 180 -15.74 3.26 -16.01
C THR A 180 -14.82 2.11 -16.46
N PRO A 181 -15.21 0.84 -16.25
CA PRO A 181 -14.45 -0.31 -16.76
C PRO A 181 -14.20 -0.25 -18.27
N GLU A 182 -15.15 0.29 -19.05
CA GLU A 182 -15.04 0.46 -20.49
C GLU A 182 -13.96 1.51 -20.83
N THR A 183 -13.91 2.61 -20.07
CA THR A 183 -12.88 3.63 -20.23
C THR A 183 -11.51 3.07 -19.89
N LEU A 184 -11.38 2.32 -18.78
CA LEU A 184 -10.14 1.66 -18.40
C LEU A 184 -9.67 0.67 -19.48
N SER A 185 -10.58 -0.13 -20.04
CA SER A 185 -10.25 -1.06 -21.14
C SER A 185 -9.69 -0.33 -22.36
N ARG A 186 -10.29 0.81 -22.75
CA ARG A 186 -9.79 1.64 -23.87
C ARG A 186 -8.42 2.23 -23.61
N VAL A 187 -8.22 2.81 -22.42
CA VAL A 187 -6.93 3.39 -21.99
C VAL A 187 -5.85 2.33 -22.00
N ARG A 188 -6.11 1.16 -21.41
CA ARG A 188 -5.18 0.03 -21.36
C ARG A 188 -4.75 -0.42 -22.76
N ASN A 189 -5.68 -0.54 -23.71
CA ASN A 189 -5.38 -0.94 -25.07
C ASN A 189 -4.55 0.13 -25.79
N ALA A 190 -4.83 1.42 -25.59
CA ALA A 190 -4.05 2.52 -26.16
C ALA A 190 -2.61 2.53 -25.63
N SER A 191 -2.41 2.38 -24.31
CA SER A 191 -1.07 2.32 -23.71
C SER A 191 -0.26 1.11 -24.18
N ALA A 192 -0.91 -0.05 -24.37
CA ALA A 192 -0.26 -1.24 -24.91
C ALA A 192 0.22 -1.08 -26.37
N GLN A 193 -0.46 -0.24 -27.16
CA GLN A 193 -0.07 0.04 -28.56
C GLN A 193 1.07 1.06 -28.65
N GLN A 194 1.23 1.92 -27.63
CA GLN A 194 2.28 2.95 -27.59
C GLN A 194 3.61 2.42 -27.01
N SER A 195 3.61 1.26 -26.35
CA SER A 195 4.85 0.59 -25.96
C SER A 195 5.59 0.14 -27.23
N PRO A 196 6.86 0.56 -27.47
CA PRO A 196 7.58 0.14 -28.65
C PRO A 196 7.64 -1.39 -28.66
N LYS A 197 7.14 -2.02 -29.75
CA LYS A 197 7.42 -3.42 -30.03
C LYS A 197 8.92 -3.57 -29.94
N SER A 198 9.42 -4.34 -28.99
CA SER A 198 10.83 -4.73 -28.94
C SER A 198 11.15 -5.37 -30.29
N SER A 199 11.81 -4.61 -31.18
CA SER A 199 12.39 -5.14 -32.39
C SER A 199 13.43 -6.16 -31.95
N SER A 200 13.10 -7.43 -32.15
CA SER A 200 14.08 -8.49 -32.22
C SER A 200 15.05 -8.18 -33.35
N ARG A 201 16.31 -8.02 -33.02
CA ARG A 201 17.55 -7.97 -33.78
C ARG A 201 18.34 -6.68 -33.51
N ASP A 202 19.39 -6.82 -32.66
CA ASP A 202 20.74 -6.97 -33.15
C ASP A 202 21.66 -7.42 -31.99
N GLN A 203 22.30 -8.54 -32.24
CA GLN A 203 23.49 -8.97 -31.54
C GLN A 203 24.65 -8.05 -31.99
N ASN A 204 25.55 -7.79 -31.07
CA ASN A 204 26.83 -7.09 -31.16
C ASN A 204 26.75 -5.60 -30.80
N ASP A 205 27.20 -5.29 -29.55
CA ASP A 205 28.51 -4.68 -29.38
C ASP A 205 28.84 -4.61 -27.89
N ALA A 206 29.92 -5.30 -27.59
CA ALA A 206 30.60 -5.30 -26.31
C ALA A 206 31.22 -3.91 -26.05
N TRP A 207 30.78 -3.27 -24.96
CA TRP A 207 31.47 -2.08 -24.40
C TRP A 207 31.85 -2.35 -22.95
N TRP A 208 32.74 -3.34 -22.75
CA TRP A 208 33.48 -3.53 -21.50
C TRP A 208 34.96 -3.63 -21.82
N THR A 209 35.64 -2.53 -22.03
CA THR A 209 37.06 -2.40 -21.77
C THR A 209 37.45 -0.96 -21.54
N HIS A 210 38.24 -0.77 -20.51
CA HIS A 210 39.02 0.41 -20.09
C HIS A 210 38.30 1.36 -19.10
N THR A 211 38.63 1.17 -17.84
CA THR A 211 39.62 2.10 -17.25
C THR A 211 40.17 1.49 -15.95
N THR A 212 41.35 0.89 -16.10
CA THR A 212 42.30 0.74 -15.00
C THR A 212 43.13 2.01 -14.97
N GLU A 213 43.54 2.43 -13.78
CA GLU A 213 44.64 3.35 -13.43
C GLU A 213 44.34 4.86 -13.56
N LEU A 214 44.36 5.52 -12.39
CA LEU A 214 45.43 6.45 -12.00
C LEU A 214 45.18 7.03 -10.60
N LYS A 215 46.18 6.70 -9.76
CA LYS A 215 46.73 7.40 -8.57
C LYS A 215 45.76 7.78 -7.45
#